data_34b8e9dd7100369b7a7307620e22af30
#
_entry.id   34b8e9dd7100369b7a7307620e22af30
#
_cell.length_a   1.000
_cell.length_b   1.000
_cell.length_c   1.000
_cell.angle_alpha   90.00
_cell.angle_beta   90.00
_cell.angle_gamma   90.00
#
_symmetry.space_group_name_H-M   'P 1'
#
loop_
_entity.id
_entity.type
_entity.pdbx_description
1 polymer ?
#
loop_
_entity_poly.entity_id
_entity_poly.type
_entity_poly.pdbx_seq_one_letter_code
_entity_poly.pdbx_strand_id
1 'polypeptide(L)'
;MPFELALRYSTPLTPIADLDEVLREFLRLVGYLAEGEEGRGSEGPVAHSLAFRLVRDCLLKDPSKAWYVDELSAVLKTSKPTVYRHVNKLKALDLLEEAGGAADGKGRKGYRLRYGNLARAWDFTEANAQNALRRYRETVNHLQTLVEKQALETPAKVVATPRAVLRERGGGR
;
A
#
# COMPACT_ATOMS: atom_id res chain seq x y z
N MET A 1 3.78 -13.24 -2.82
CA MET A 1 2.79 -12.36 -2.18
C MET A 1 2.28 -11.38 -3.22
N PRO A 2 1.01 -10.95 -3.18
CA PRO A 2 0.55 -9.85 -4.01
C PRO A 2 1.30 -8.57 -3.62
N PHE A 3 1.56 -7.71 -4.62
CA PHE A 3 2.07 -6.37 -4.38
C PHE A 3 0.96 -5.51 -3.76
N GLU A 4 1.30 -4.78 -2.70
CA GLU A 4 0.37 -3.90 -2.00
C GLU A 4 1.09 -2.60 -1.64
N LEU A 5 0.57 -1.47 -2.11
CA LEU A 5 1.09 -0.14 -1.84
C LEU A 5 -0.07 0.82 -1.57
N ALA A 6 -0.07 1.43 -0.41
CA ALA A 6 -0.93 2.59 -0.09
C ALA A 6 -0.12 3.86 -0.33
N LEU A 7 -0.62 4.77 -1.15
CA LEU A 7 0.00 6.07 -1.41
C LEU A 7 -0.82 7.17 -0.75
N ARG A 8 -0.15 8.03 -0.01
CA ARG A 8 -0.73 9.25 0.55
C ARG A 8 0.04 10.45 0.00
N TYR A 9 -0.68 11.46 -0.42
CA TYR A 9 -0.05 12.70 -0.88
C TYR A 9 0.25 13.61 0.30
N SER A 10 1.48 14.13 0.35
CA SER A 10 1.93 15.08 1.36
C SER A 10 2.91 16.09 0.74
N THR A 11 3.32 17.05 1.55
CA THR A 11 4.36 18.01 1.18
C THR A 11 5.68 17.28 0.89
N PRO A 12 6.49 17.75 -0.09
CA PRO A 12 7.79 17.16 -0.36
C PRO A 12 8.68 17.10 0.89
N LEU A 13 9.32 15.96 1.12
CA LEU A 13 10.20 15.71 2.27
C LEU A 13 11.64 16.20 2.05
N THR A 14 11.97 16.63 0.83
CA THR A 14 13.33 16.99 0.42
C THR A 14 13.98 18.14 1.21
N PRO A 15 13.25 19.12 1.81
CA PRO A 15 13.85 20.14 2.67
C PRO A 15 14.25 19.62 4.07
N ILE A 16 13.71 18.47 4.50
CA ILE A 16 13.94 17.92 5.84
C ILE A 16 15.30 17.24 5.86
N ALA A 17 16.17 17.63 6.77
CA ALA A 17 17.53 17.07 6.92
C ALA A 17 17.62 15.97 7.97
N ASP A 18 16.64 15.84 8.86
CA ASP A 18 16.62 14.80 9.90
C ASP A 18 16.19 13.45 9.31
N LEU A 19 17.08 12.47 9.39
CA LEU A 19 16.85 11.12 8.84
C LEU A 19 15.63 10.43 9.47
N ASP A 20 15.48 10.57 10.78
CA ASP A 20 14.45 9.84 11.51
C ASP A 20 13.06 10.46 11.25
N GLU A 21 13.02 11.77 11.03
CA GLU A 21 11.79 12.47 10.62
C GLU A 21 11.38 12.08 9.18
N VAL A 22 12.31 12.15 8.23
CA VAL A 22 12.07 11.74 6.84
C VAL A 22 11.63 10.28 6.76
N LEU A 23 12.32 9.39 7.48
CA LEU A 23 11.97 7.97 7.50
C LEU A 23 10.57 7.74 8.06
N ARG A 24 10.21 8.41 9.15
CA ARG A 24 8.89 8.30 9.78
C ARG A 24 7.79 8.69 8.81
N GLU A 25 7.93 9.86 8.19
CA GLU A 25 6.95 10.34 7.22
C GLU A 25 6.89 9.44 5.98
N PHE A 26 8.02 8.99 5.46
CA PHE A 26 8.04 8.03 4.35
C PHE A 26 7.26 6.75 4.69
N LEU A 27 7.50 6.16 5.85
CA LEU A 27 6.81 4.93 6.27
C LEU A 27 5.30 5.13 6.47
N ARG A 28 4.87 6.34 6.85
CA ARG A 28 3.44 6.70 6.89
C ARG A 28 2.84 6.84 5.49
N LEU A 29 3.54 7.55 4.61
CA LEU A 29 3.07 7.80 3.24
C LEU A 29 2.88 6.52 2.42
N VAL A 30 3.74 5.52 2.64
CA VAL A 30 3.62 4.20 1.98
C VAL A 30 2.69 3.22 2.73
N GLY A 31 2.02 3.66 3.80
CA GLY A 31 1.07 2.85 4.55
C GLY A 31 1.71 1.75 5.42
N TYR A 32 3.02 1.80 5.63
CA TYR A 32 3.70 0.83 6.49
C TYR A 32 3.45 1.10 7.98
N LEU A 33 3.44 2.38 8.38
CA LEU A 33 2.99 2.83 9.70
C LEU A 33 1.51 3.24 9.61
N ALA A 34 0.68 2.68 10.48
CA ALA A 34 -0.71 3.09 10.60
C ALA A 34 -0.83 4.40 11.40
N GLU A 35 -1.82 5.23 11.07
CA GLU A 35 -2.20 6.36 11.90
C GLU A 35 -2.66 5.85 13.27
N GLY A 36 -2.04 6.34 14.34
CA GLY A 36 -2.38 5.96 15.71
C GLY A 36 -1.65 4.72 16.26
N GLU A 37 -0.77 4.06 15.51
CA GLU A 37 0.18 3.11 16.10
C GLU A 37 1.21 3.80 17.02
N GLU A 38 1.15 5.11 17.09
CA GLU A 38 2.00 5.96 17.93
C GLU A 38 1.74 5.80 19.44
N GLY A 39 0.65 5.17 19.85
CA GLY A 39 0.21 5.25 21.24
C GLY A 39 -0.44 4.02 21.87
N ARG A 40 -0.60 2.91 21.18
CA ARG A 40 -1.14 1.71 21.82
C ARG A 40 -0.04 0.86 22.45
N GLY A 41 0.40 1.25 23.64
CA GLY A 41 1.16 0.38 24.53
C GLY A 41 2.54 0.86 25.00
N SER A 42 3.02 2.03 24.58
CA SER A 42 4.16 2.66 25.24
C SER A 42 4.03 4.18 25.16
N GLU A 43 4.05 4.84 26.30
CA GLU A 43 4.24 6.28 26.43
C GLU A 43 5.63 6.65 25.88
N GLY A 44 5.76 6.84 24.56
CA GLY A 44 7.02 7.17 23.96
C GLY A 44 6.88 7.62 22.49
N PRO A 45 7.81 8.44 22.00
CA PRO A 45 7.78 8.94 20.62
C PRO A 45 7.84 7.80 19.60
N VAL A 46 7.31 8.02 18.41
CA VAL A 46 7.24 7.08 17.25
C VAL A 46 8.57 6.37 16.92
N ALA A 47 9.69 6.98 17.30
CA ALA A 47 11.03 6.39 17.23
C ALA A 47 11.15 5.02 17.94
N HIS A 48 10.19 4.65 18.78
CA HIS A 48 10.17 3.37 19.49
C HIS A 48 9.22 2.34 18.89
N SER A 49 8.45 2.67 17.83
CA SER A 49 7.61 1.66 17.19
C SER A 49 8.48 0.54 16.60
N LEU A 50 8.03 -0.70 16.72
CA LEU A 50 8.75 -1.85 16.20
C LEU A 50 8.98 -1.74 14.69
N ALA A 51 7.99 -1.23 13.95
CA ALA A 51 8.06 -1.02 12.53
C ALA A 51 9.19 -0.04 12.16
N PHE A 52 9.28 1.10 12.85
CA PHE A 52 10.33 2.09 12.66
C PHE A 52 11.71 1.50 12.98
N ARG A 53 11.85 0.85 14.14
CA ARG A 53 13.11 0.25 14.57
C ARG A 53 13.60 -0.85 13.63
N LEU A 54 12.71 -1.69 13.10
CA LEU A 54 13.07 -2.70 12.11
C LEU A 54 13.75 -2.06 10.90
N VAL A 55 13.17 -0.99 10.36
CA VAL A 55 13.73 -0.33 9.17
C VAL A 55 15.00 0.46 9.55
N ARG A 56 14.95 1.28 10.60
CA ARG A 56 16.01 2.17 11.00
C ARG A 56 17.26 1.45 11.53
N ASP A 57 17.06 0.56 12.51
CA ASP A 57 18.16 -0.03 13.29
C ASP A 57 18.70 -1.31 12.67
N CYS A 58 17.90 -2.00 11.85
CA CYS A 58 18.32 -3.23 11.20
C CYS A 58 18.58 -3.01 9.71
N LEU A 59 17.55 -2.68 8.92
CA LEU A 59 17.65 -2.68 7.46
C LEU A 59 18.48 -1.53 6.89
N LEU A 60 18.36 -0.31 7.43
CA LEU A 60 19.12 0.85 6.95
C LEU A 60 20.53 0.90 7.54
N LYS A 61 20.71 0.40 8.76
CA LYS A 61 22.03 0.36 9.42
C LYS A 61 22.99 -0.60 8.72
N ASP A 62 22.49 -1.74 8.25
CA ASP A 62 23.27 -2.73 7.49
C ASP A 62 22.43 -3.26 6.31
N PRO A 63 22.34 -2.49 5.21
CA PRO A 63 21.44 -2.77 4.11
C PRO A 63 21.76 -4.06 3.34
N SER A 64 23.02 -4.48 3.36
CA SER A 64 23.50 -5.68 2.66
C SER A 64 23.39 -6.95 3.49
N LYS A 65 23.22 -6.81 4.82
CA LYS A 65 23.11 -7.95 5.72
C LYS A 65 21.79 -8.69 5.51
N ALA A 66 21.90 -10.01 5.37
CA ALA A 66 20.73 -10.90 5.43
C ALA A 66 20.35 -11.13 6.90
N TRP A 67 19.25 -10.57 7.32
CA TRP A 67 18.71 -10.70 8.68
C TRP A 67 17.82 -11.93 8.79
N TYR A 68 18.14 -12.81 9.74
CA TYR A 68 17.27 -13.94 10.07
C TYR A 68 16.19 -13.53 11.07
N VAL A 69 15.03 -14.17 11.02
CA VAL A 69 13.89 -13.84 11.91
C VAL A 69 14.28 -13.97 13.38
N ASP A 70 15.13 -14.94 13.73
CA ASP A 70 15.61 -15.14 15.09
C ASP A 70 16.46 -13.97 15.58
N GLU A 71 17.35 -13.45 14.71
CA GLU A 71 18.17 -12.27 15.02
C GLU A 71 17.29 -11.02 15.17
N LEU A 72 16.35 -10.80 14.23
CA LEU A 72 15.41 -9.69 14.31
C LEU A 72 14.56 -9.74 15.57
N SER A 73 14.07 -10.94 15.94
CA SER A 73 13.30 -11.14 17.17
C SER A 73 14.11 -10.77 18.41
N ALA A 74 15.39 -11.13 18.46
CA ALA A 74 16.27 -10.81 19.58
C ALA A 74 16.60 -9.31 19.65
N VAL A 75 17.00 -8.69 18.52
CA VAL A 75 17.35 -7.27 18.44
C VAL A 75 16.16 -6.36 18.77
N LEU A 76 15.00 -6.69 18.21
CA LEU A 76 13.77 -5.90 18.39
C LEU A 76 13.03 -6.22 19.67
N LYS A 77 13.47 -7.24 20.42
CA LYS A 77 12.82 -7.74 21.65
C LYS A 77 11.33 -8.03 21.44
N THR A 78 11.01 -8.80 20.41
CA THR A 78 9.64 -9.13 20.03
C THR A 78 9.50 -10.58 19.57
N SER A 79 8.26 -11.06 19.40
CA SER A 79 8.01 -12.43 18.95
C SER A 79 8.28 -12.63 17.46
N LYS A 80 8.69 -13.85 17.06
CA LYS A 80 8.88 -14.23 15.65
C LYS A 80 7.64 -13.98 14.78
N PRO A 81 6.40 -14.32 15.21
CA PRO A 81 5.19 -14.00 14.44
C PRO A 81 5.04 -12.50 14.15
N THR A 82 5.39 -11.65 15.14
CA THR A 82 5.35 -10.19 14.94
C THR A 82 6.40 -9.74 13.92
N VAL A 83 7.62 -10.28 13.97
CA VAL A 83 8.66 -10.01 12.96
C VAL A 83 8.18 -10.44 11.57
N TYR A 84 7.63 -11.64 11.41
CA TYR A 84 7.09 -12.10 10.12
C TYR A 84 6.01 -11.17 9.57
N ARG A 85 5.12 -10.66 10.41
CA ARG A 85 4.09 -9.71 9.97
C ARG A 85 4.70 -8.46 9.36
N HIS A 86 5.72 -7.87 9.99
CA HIS A 86 6.40 -6.68 9.49
C HIS A 86 7.26 -6.97 8.24
N VAL A 87 8.00 -8.07 8.24
CA VAL A 87 8.76 -8.52 7.06
C VAL A 87 7.84 -8.74 5.87
N ASN A 88 6.69 -9.38 6.07
CA ASN A 88 5.72 -9.61 5.01
C ASN A 88 5.12 -8.31 4.45
N LYS A 89 4.84 -7.30 5.30
CA LYS A 89 4.43 -5.97 4.82
C LYS A 89 5.49 -5.33 3.92
N LEU A 90 6.77 -5.35 4.33
CA LEU A 90 7.88 -4.81 3.53
C LEU A 90 8.14 -5.61 2.25
N LYS A 91 7.90 -6.93 2.27
CA LYS A 91 7.93 -7.76 1.05
C LYS A 91 6.80 -7.43 0.10
N ALA A 92 5.61 -7.12 0.61
CA ALA A 92 4.49 -6.70 -0.22
C ALA A 92 4.74 -5.35 -0.92
N LEU A 93 5.58 -4.50 -0.33
CA LEU A 93 6.09 -3.27 -0.95
C LEU A 93 7.26 -3.51 -1.93
N ASP A 94 7.72 -4.75 -2.10
CA ASP A 94 8.93 -5.13 -2.87
C ASP A 94 10.26 -4.51 -2.38
N LEU A 95 10.28 -3.99 -1.16
CA LEU A 95 11.49 -3.41 -0.55
C LEU A 95 12.48 -4.46 -0.06
N LEU A 96 12.01 -5.69 0.24
CA LEU A 96 12.85 -6.77 0.74
C LEU A 96 12.98 -7.91 -0.27
N GLU A 97 14.15 -8.53 -0.26
CA GLU A 97 14.41 -9.80 -0.94
C GLU A 97 14.80 -10.89 0.06
N GLU A 98 14.50 -12.14 -0.29
CA GLU A 98 15.00 -13.29 0.44
C GLU A 98 16.46 -13.54 0.06
N ALA A 99 17.31 -13.63 1.06
CA ALA A 99 18.74 -13.93 0.92
C ALA A 99 19.13 -15.04 1.88
N GLY A 100 20.06 -15.90 1.46
CA GLY A 100 20.47 -17.05 2.27
C GLY A 100 19.61 -18.28 2.01
N GLY A 101 20.00 -19.40 2.55
CA GLY A 101 19.32 -20.68 2.40
C GLY A 101 20.25 -21.82 2.02
N ALA A 102 21.30 -21.57 1.25
CA ALA A 102 22.27 -22.61 0.86
C ALA A 102 23.58 -22.53 1.66
N ALA A 103 24.00 -21.33 2.12
CA ALA A 103 25.31 -21.16 2.74
C ALA A 103 25.42 -21.73 4.17
N ASP A 104 24.29 -21.79 4.90
CA ASP A 104 24.32 -22.21 6.32
C ASP A 104 23.91 -23.68 6.53
N GLY A 105 23.66 -24.45 5.47
CA GLY A 105 23.24 -25.87 5.57
C GLY A 105 21.91 -26.12 6.31
N LYS A 106 21.24 -25.06 6.82
CA LYS A 106 20.02 -25.13 7.62
C LYS A 106 18.76 -24.65 6.90
N GLY A 107 18.86 -24.24 5.63
CA GLY A 107 17.70 -23.82 4.83
C GLY A 107 16.93 -22.62 5.37
N ARG A 108 17.51 -21.83 6.30
CA ARG A 108 16.84 -20.67 6.90
C ARG A 108 16.80 -19.50 5.93
N LYS A 109 15.63 -18.84 5.82
CA LYS A 109 15.46 -17.65 5.00
C LYS A 109 15.89 -16.42 5.78
N GLY A 110 16.86 -15.67 5.21
CA GLY A 110 17.20 -14.32 5.65
C GLY A 110 16.49 -13.28 4.78
N TYR A 111 16.39 -12.07 5.28
CA TYR A 111 15.77 -10.92 4.62
C TYR A 111 16.70 -9.74 4.63
N ARG A 112 16.83 -9.05 3.49
CA ARG A 112 17.62 -7.82 3.38
C ARG A 112 16.92 -6.83 2.48
N LEU A 113 17.37 -5.57 2.49
CA LEU A 113 16.95 -4.62 1.46
C LEU A 113 17.35 -5.14 0.08
N ARG A 114 16.42 -5.04 -0.87
CA ARG A 114 16.67 -5.44 -2.24
C ARG A 114 17.89 -4.69 -2.80
N TYR A 115 18.85 -5.42 -3.35
CA TYR A 115 20.15 -4.90 -3.80
C TYR A 115 20.99 -4.18 -2.74
N GLY A 116 20.68 -4.32 -1.45
CA GLY A 116 21.38 -3.62 -0.37
C GLY A 116 21.24 -2.10 -0.44
N ASN A 117 20.19 -1.56 -1.08
CA ASN A 117 20.02 -0.12 -1.27
C ASN A 117 18.54 0.23 -1.34
N LEU A 118 18.07 1.18 -0.50
CA LEU A 118 16.67 1.55 -0.42
C LEU A 118 16.16 2.21 -1.71
N ALA A 119 16.96 3.07 -2.35
CA ALA A 119 16.54 3.74 -3.58
C ALA A 119 16.35 2.73 -4.72
N ARG A 120 17.31 1.78 -4.88
CA ARG A 120 17.16 0.70 -5.87
C ARG A 120 16.01 -0.24 -5.56
N ALA A 121 15.74 -0.50 -4.28
CA ALA A 121 14.56 -1.28 -3.88
C ALA A 121 13.27 -0.52 -4.26
N TRP A 122 13.25 0.79 -4.08
CA TRP A 122 12.12 1.64 -4.44
C TRP A 122 11.81 1.64 -5.94
N ASP A 123 12.80 1.52 -6.83
CA ASP A 123 12.59 1.42 -8.27
C ASP A 123 11.61 0.28 -8.64
N PHE A 124 11.67 -0.84 -7.90
CA PHE A 124 10.73 -1.97 -8.09
C PHE A 124 9.32 -1.64 -7.58
N THR A 125 9.23 -1.02 -6.42
CA THR A 125 7.97 -0.56 -5.87
C THR A 125 7.27 0.40 -6.84
N GLU A 126 8.02 1.36 -7.36
CA GLU A 126 7.53 2.34 -8.32
C GLU A 126 7.09 1.68 -9.63
N ALA A 127 7.90 0.78 -10.21
CA ALA A 127 7.56 0.05 -11.42
C ALA A 127 6.27 -0.77 -11.26
N ASN A 128 6.10 -1.44 -10.12
CA ASN A 128 4.90 -2.20 -9.82
C ASN A 128 3.66 -1.31 -9.64
N ALA A 129 3.82 -0.15 -8.98
CA ALA A 129 2.76 0.84 -8.84
C ALA A 129 2.32 1.38 -10.22
N GLN A 130 3.27 1.74 -11.08
CA GLN A 130 2.99 2.21 -12.44
C GLN A 130 2.28 1.14 -13.28
N ASN A 131 2.69 -0.13 -13.18
CA ASN A 131 2.03 -1.24 -13.86
C ASN A 131 0.59 -1.44 -13.36
N ALA A 132 0.36 -1.34 -12.05
CA ALA A 132 -0.99 -1.42 -11.47
C ALA A 132 -1.88 -0.27 -11.99
N LEU A 133 -1.38 0.97 -11.99
CA LEU A 133 -2.09 2.13 -12.50
C LEU A 133 -2.44 2.00 -13.99
N ARG A 134 -1.53 1.45 -14.81
CA ARG A 134 -1.79 1.18 -16.22
C ARG A 134 -2.95 0.20 -16.40
N ARG A 135 -2.94 -0.92 -15.65
CA ARG A 135 -4.04 -1.90 -15.69
C ARG A 135 -5.38 -1.30 -15.23
N TYR A 136 -5.37 -0.45 -14.21
CA TYR A 136 -6.58 0.25 -13.79
C TYR A 136 -7.08 1.20 -14.87
N ARG A 137 -6.19 1.92 -15.58
CA ARG A 137 -6.58 2.75 -16.73
C ARG A 137 -7.25 1.93 -17.84
N GLU A 138 -6.71 0.77 -18.17
CA GLU A 138 -7.30 -0.15 -19.15
C GLU A 138 -8.69 -0.61 -18.71
N THR A 139 -8.83 -0.97 -17.43
CA THR A 139 -10.12 -1.38 -16.84
C THR A 139 -11.15 -0.25 -16.91
N VAL A 140 -10.76 0.99 -16.55
CA VAL A 140 -11.65 2.17 -16.62
C VAL A 140 -12.09 2.42 -18.06
N ASN A 141 -11.18 2.35 -19.04
CA ASN A 141 -11.52 2.50 -20.46
C ASN A 141 -12.51 1.42 -20.93
N HIS A 142 -12.28 0.18 -20.50
CA HIS A 142 -13.19 -0.92 -20.81
C HIS A 142 -14.58 -0.71 -20.20
N LEU A 143 -14.65 -0.31 -18.93
CA LEU A 143 -15.91 0.04 -18.26
C LEU A 143 -16.66 1.13 -19.01
N GLN A 144 -15.98 2.19 -19.43
CA GLN A 144 -16.61 3.26 -20.21
C GLN A 144 -17.20 2.75 -21.54
N THR A 145 -16.45 1.90 -22.25
CA THR A 145 -16.95 1.27 -23.48
C THR A 145 -18.20 0.43 -23.26
N LEU A 146 -18.26 -0.32 -22.14
CA LEU A 146 -19.45 -1.12 -21.80
C LEU A 146 -20.67 -0.23 -21.48
N VAL A 147 -20.47 0.86 -20.76
CA VAL A 147 -21.53 1.83 -20.44
C VAL A 147 -22.09 2.44 -21.72
N GLU A 148 -21.23 2.86 -22.65
CA GLU A 148 -21.65 3.43 -23.92
C GLU A 148 -22.44 2.43 -24.78
N LYS A 149 -22.01 1.17 -24.84
CA LYS A 149 -22.75 0.10 -25.52
C LYS A 149 -24.13 -0.12 -24.91
N GLN A 150 -24.23 -0.19 -23.57
CA GLN A 150 -25.52 -0.35 -22.91
C GLN A 150 -26.47 0.83 -23.15
N ALA A 151 -25.94 2.06 -23.19
CA ALA A 151 -26.73 3.25 -23.50
C ALA A 151 -27.30 3.21 -24.93
N LEU A 152 -26.55 2.65 -25.90
CA LEU A 152 -27.01 2.47 -27.27
C LEU A 152 -28.05 1.34 -27.43
N GLU A 153 -27.94 0.28 -26.63
CA GLU A 153 -28.82 -0.88 -26.65
C GLU A 153 -30.11 -0.65 -25.88
N THR A 154 -30.19 0.36 -25.00
CA THR A 154 -31.43 0.70 -24.29
C THR A 154 -32.15 1.81 -25.04
N PRO A 155 -33.11 1.50 -25.94
CA PRO A 155 -33.92 2.52 -26.58
C PRO A 155 -34.66 3.29 -25.49
N ALA A 156 -34.62 4.62 -25.57
CA ALA A 156 -35.29 5.53 -24.66
C ALA A 156 -36.75 5.03 -24.51
N LYS A 157 -37.12 4.49 -23.34
CA LYS A 157 -38.51 4.32 -22.97
C LYS A 157 -39.12 5.72 -23.03
N VAL A 158 -39.82 5.97 -24.15
CA VAL A 158 -40.66 7.14 -24.31
C VAL A 158 -41.58 7.18 -23.11
N VAL A 159 -41.33 8.11 -22.22
CA VAL A 159 -42.25 8.45 -21.14
C VAL A 159 -43.49 8.98 -21.84
N ALA A 160 -44.47 8.09 -22.06
CA ALA A 160 -45.81 8.45 -22.52
C ALA A 160 -46.41 9.35 -21.44
N THR A 161 -46.42 10.65 -21.73
CA THR A 161 -47.15 11.63 -20.93
C THR A 161 -48.60 11.21 -20.86
N PRO A 162 -49.21 11.04 -19.69
CA PRO A 162 -50.64 10.74 -19.60
C PRO A 162 -51.40 11.92 -20.18
N ARG A 163 -52.13 11.66 -21.28
CA ARG A 163 -53.06 12.57 -21.91
C ARG A 163 -54.11 12.94 -20.88
N ALA A 164 -54.13 14.19 -20.42
CA ALA A 164 -55.15 14.74 -19.54
C ALA A 164 -56.50 14.60 -20.26
N VAL A 165 -57.39 13.78 -19.71
CA VAL A 165 -58.80 13.69 -20.12
C VAL A 165 -59.49 14.94 -19.55
N LEU A 166 -59.68 15.92 -20.41
CA LEU A 166 -60.62 17.04 -20.16
C LEU A 166 -62.01 16.43 -20.04
N ARG A 167 -62.52 16.34 -18.83
CA ARG A 167 -63.96 16.13 -18.58
C ARG A 167 -64.66 17.46 -18.80
N GLU A 168 -65.30 17.56 -19.96
CA GLU A 168 -66.36 18.56 -20.15
C GLU A 168 -67.51 18.27 -19.19
N ARG A 169 -67.72 19.15 -18.24
CA ARG A 169 -69.00 19.25 -17.51
C ARG A 169 -69.95 20.08 -18.37
N GLY A 170 -70.78 19.40 -19.18
CA GLY A 170 -71.89 20.00 -19.77
C GLY A 170 -72.93 20.41 -18.71
N GLY A 171 -73.32 21.64 -18.76
CA GLY A 171 -74.37 22.18 -17.95
C GLY A 171 -75.80 21.71 -18.42
N GLY A 172 -76.70 21.88 -17.55
CA GLY A 172 -78.10 21.71 -17.91
C GLY A 172 -79.09 21.78 -16.73
N ARG A 173 -79.64 22.97 -16.51
CA ARG A 173 -80.87 23.29 -15.80
C ARG A 173 -80.90 23.19 -14.27
#